data_0bcf67177bff5924317148678d67eafa
#
_entry.id   0bcf67177bff5924317148678d67eafa
#
_cell.length_a   1.000
_cell.length_b   1.000
_cell.length_c   1.000
_cell.angle_alpha   90.00
_cell.angle_beta   90.00
_cell.angle_gamma   90.00
#
_symmetry.space_group_name_H-M   'P 1'
#
loop_
_entity.id
_entity.type
_entity.pdbx_description
1 polymer ?
#
loop_
_entity_poly.entity_id
_entity_poly.type
_entity_poly.pdbx_seq_one_letter_code
_entity_poly.pdbx_strand_id
1 'polypeptide(L)'
;MEFLKRPMKFAFLWLEGWFDRFFGPKWNPFYCLGALGYYYFWIVAASGIYIFIFFDTGIPQAFTSTEYMTHDQWYLAGIMRSLHRYASDAMVVMVLMHLCREFAFDRYRGGRWFSWVTGVSTLWLVFSAGVTGYWLVWDKLAQYIAIASTEWLDWLPIFGEPIARNFLASSHFDGRFFTLLVFMHIAIPLFLLFIMWFHLQRISYAKVNPARGLAVGTLAMLFVLSLVKPAISHEMANLAEVPGVLNMDWFYLWAYPMIEHLGPGFMWAFAGGGTLLLILVPWLPPKKRRPAAVVDLKNCNGCTRCVTDCPFRAVNMQPRTDGAPFREEAVVDPSMCVSCGICVGACPTAMPFRRASDLVAGIELPDLSVAHIRAQAHEAAVPLNGKDRIIAFGCDHGCDAAK
;
A
#
# COMPACT_ATOMS: atom_id res chain seq x y z
N MET A 1 16.08 -4.18 13.98
CA MET A 1 15.29 -3.67 12.85
C MET A 1 15.93 -2.48 12.13
N GLU A 2 16.67 -1.62 12.79
CA GLU A 2 17.41 -0.50 12.14
C GLU A 2 18.40 -0.98 11.06
N PHE A 3 19.00 -2.14 11.25
CA PHE A 3 19.91 -2.75 10.26
C PHE A 3 19.22 -2.98 8.89
N LEU A 4 17.95 -3.37 8.89
CA LEU A 4 17.18 -3.57 7.65
C LEU A 4 16.63 -2.26 7.09
N LYS A 5 16.21 -1.34 7.95
CA LYS A 5 15.58 -0.08 7.52
C LYS A 5 16.57 0.87 6.83
N ARG A 6 17.80 0.99 7.37
CA ARG A 6 18.79 1.92 6.83
C ARG A 6 19.11 1.68 5.35
N PRO A 7 19.49 0.46 4.92
CA PRO A 7 19.77 0.20 3.51
C PRO A 7 18.51 0.35 2.63
N MET A 8 17.33 -0.08 3.11
CA MET A 8 16.07 0.11 2.37
C MET A 8 15.74 1.60 2.20
N LYS A 9 15.85 2.40 3.27
CA LYS A 9 15.64 3.85 3.19
C LYS A 9 16.61 4.50 2.22
N PHE A 10 17.88 4.13 2.25
CA PHE A 10 18.89 4.63 1.31
C PHE A 10 18.52 4.28 -0.14
N ALA A 11 18.11 3.04 -0.40
CA ALA A 11 17.70 2.60 -1.73
C ALA A 11 16.49 3.41 -2.24
N PHE A 12 15.47 3.63 -1.41
CA PHE A 12 14.32 4.46 -1.80
C PHE A 12 14.71 5.91 -2.06
N LEU A 13 15.53 6.53 -1.20
CA LEU A 13 15.97 7.91 -1.40
C LEU A 13 16.81 8.06 -2.68
N TRP A 14 17.64 7.08 -2.99
CA TRP A 14 18.41 7.04 -4.22
C TRP A 14 17.52 6.95 -5.47
N LEU A 15 16.55 6.02 -5.45
CA LEU A 15 15.56 5.88 -6.52
C LEU A 15 14.69 7.14 -6.68
N GLU A 16 14.18 7.67 -5.57
CA GLU A 16 13.40 8.92 -5.56
C GLU A 16 14.20 10.07 -6.19
N GLY A 17 15.48 10.23 -5.82
CA GLY A 17 16.35 11.26 -6.38
C GLY A 17 16.62 11.09 -7.88
N TRP A 18 16.69 9.86 -8.36
CA TRP A 18 16.81 9.56 -9.79
C TRP A 18 15.54 9.95 -10.56
N PHE A 19 14.39 9.51 -10.06
CA PHE A 19 13.12 9.83 -10.69
C PHE A 19 12.78 11.32 -10.63
N ASP A 20 13.16 12.01 -9.57
CA ASP A 20 12.99 13.47 -9.47
C ASP A 20 13.76 14.23 -10.55
N ARG A 21 14.95 13.75 -10.94
CA ARG A 21 15.75 14.38 -12.00
C ARG A 21 15.10 14.27 -13.38
N PHE A 22 14.40 13.14 -13.66
CA PHE A 22 13.81 12.91 -14.98
C PHE A 22 12.37 13.40 -15.08
N PHE A 23 11.58 13.22 -14.02
CA PHE A 23 10.13 13.46 -14.05
C PHE A 23 9.69 14.60 -13.14
N GLY A 24 10.58 15.05 -12.27
CA GLY A 24 10.26 16.00 -11.20
C GLY A 24 9.44 15.38 -10.06
N PRO A 25 9.41 16.03 -8.87
CA PRO A 25 8.76 15.48 -7.67
C PRO A 25 7.25 15.22 -7.83
N LYS A 26 6.59 15.99 -8.70
CA LYS A 26 5.13 15.87 -8.94
C LYS A 26 4.75 14.55 -9.62
N TRP A 27 5.63 14.02 -10.48
CA TRP A 27 5.38 12.82 -11.30
C TRP A 27 6.21 11.64 -10.85
N ASN A 28 6.89 11.75 -9.73
CA ASN A 28 7.66 10.66 -9.15
C ASN A 28 6.70 9.58 -8.57
N PRO A 29 6.70 8.35 -9.11
CA PRO A 29 5.80 7.28 -8.66
C PRO A 29 6.06 6.85 -7.22
N PHE A 30 7.30 6.96 -6.73
CA PHE A 30 7.65 6.54 -5.37
C PHE A 30 6.94 7.35 -4.29
N TYR A 31 6.56 8.59 -4.58
CA TYR A 31 5.80 9.42 -3.62
C TYR A 31 4.31 9.06 -3.54
N CYS A 32 3.80 8.22 -4.45
CA CYS A 32 2.39 7.88 -4.53
C CYS A 32 2.12 6.38 -4.80
N LEU A 33 3.00 5.48 -4.33
CA LEU A 33 2.88 4.03 -4.56
C LEU A 33 1.51 3.48 -4.15
N GLY A 34 0.97 3.88 -2.99
CA GLY A 34 -0.37 3.48 -2.56
C GLY A 34 -1.48 3.99 -3.48
N ALA A 35 -1.37 5.25 -3.94
CA ALA A 35 -2.32 5.82 -4.90
C ALA A 35 -2.25 5.12 -6.27
N LEU A 36 -1.05 4.71 -6.71
CA LEU A 36 -0.88 3.92 -7.93
C LEU A 36 -1.48 2.52 -7.78
N GLY A 37 -1.26 1.84 -6.64
CA GLY A 37 -1.91 0.55 -6.37
C GLY A 37 -3.43 0.65 -6.44
N TYR A 38 -4.02 1.69 -5.85
CA TYR A 38 -5.44 1.97 -5.92
C TYR A 38 -5.91 2.30 -7.35
N TYR A 39 -5.12 3.03 -8.12
CA TYR A 39 -5.40 3.34 -9.52
C TYR A 39 -5.40 2.08 -10.39
N TYR A 40 -4.41 1.20 -10.22
CA TYR A 40 -4.36 -0.09 -10.91
C TYR A 40 -5.53 -0.99 -10.53
N PHE A 41 -5.96 -0.99 -9.27
CA PHE A 41 -7.17 -1.70 -8.86
C PHE A 41 -8.38 -1.30 -9.71
N TRP A 42 -8.58 0.00 -9.98
CA TRP A 42 -9.69 0.45 -10.82
C TRP A 42 -9.53 0.06 -12.30
N ILE A 43 -8.30 0.03 -12.82
CA ILE A 43 -8.05 -0.47 -14.18
C ILE A 43 -8.40 -1.97 -14.25
N VAL A 44 -7.95 -2.76 -13.26
CA VAL A 44 -8.27 -4.19 -13.15
C VAL A 44 -9.78 -4.41 -13.03
N ALA A 45 -10.47 -3.66 -12.16
CA ALA A 45 -11.91 -3.77 -12.00
C ALA A 45 -12.68 -3.45 -13.29
N ALA A 46 -12.36 -2.34 -13.95
CA ALA A 46 -13.02 -1.93 -15.19
C ALA A 46 -12.79 -2.94 -16.34
N SER A 47 -11.55 -3.36 -16.54
CA SER A 47 -11.21 -4.37 -17.55
C SER A 47 -11.80 -5.73 -17.22
N GLY A 48 -11.85 -6.12 -15.93
CA GLY A 48 -12.45 -7.37 -15.48
C GLY A 48 -13.96 -7.43 -15.72
N ILE A 49 -14.69 -6.34 -15.47
CA ILE A 49 -16.13 -6.24 -15.81
C ILE A 49 -16.34 -6.44 -17.31
N TYR A 50 -15.46 -5.84 -18.13
CA TYR A 50 -15.56 -6.03 -19.59
C TYR A 50 -15.30 -7.47 -20.00
N ILE A 51 -14.24 -8.10 -19.47
CA ILE A 51 -13.90 -9.50 -19.76
C ILE A 51 -15.06 -10.41 -19.36
N PHE A 52 -15.69 -10.17 -18.22
CA PHE A 52 -16.78 -10.98 -17.70
C PHE A 52 -17.99 -11.06 -18.66
N ILE A 53 -18.20 -10.05 -19.49
CA ILE A 53 -19.29 -10.04 -20.49
C ILE A 53 -19.10 -11.16 -21.54
N PHE A 54 -17.86 -11.51 -21.87
CA PHE A 54 -17.50 -12.45 -22.92
C PHE A 54 -16.97 -13.79 -22.40
N PHE A 55 -16.81 -13.90 -21.07
CA PHE A 55 -16.29 -15.12 -20.45
C PHE A 55 -17.39 -16.12 -20.19
N ASP A 56 -17.23 -17.32 -20.71
CA ASP A 56 -18.14 -18.45 -20.49
C ASP A 56 -17.58 -19.37 -19.40
N THR A 57 -18.45 -19.73 -18.44
CA THR A 57 -18.09 -20.66 -17.36
C THR A 57 -18.20 -22.11 -17.84
N GLY A 58 -17.22 -22.94 -17.54
CA GLY A 58 -17.24 -24.37 -17.85
C GLY A 58 -15.97 -24.89 -18.50
N ILE A 59 -15.93 -26.18 -18.72
CA ILE A 59 -14.86 -26.88 -19.42
C ILE A 59 -15.44 -27.45 -20.72
N PRO A 60 -14.95 -27.08 -21.88
CA PRO A 60 -13.78 -26.24 -22.23
C PRO A 60 -14.11 -24.77 -22.45
N GLN A 61 -15.32 -24.30 -22.11
CA GLN A 61 -15.82 -22.96 -22.48
C GLN A 61 -14.95 -21.82 -21.87
N ALA A 62 -14.41 -21.99 -20.66
CA ALA A 62 -13.54 -21.01 -20.03
C ALA A 62 -12.30 -20.73 -20.91
N PHE A 63 -11.64 -21.77 -21.40
CA PHE A 63 -10.50 -21.64 -22.29
C PHE A 63 -10.91 -21.05 -23.65
N THR A 64 -11.94 -21.61 -24.31
CA THR A 64 -12.35 -21.20 -25.67
C THR A 64 -12.84 -19.76 -25.72
N SER A 65 -13.61 -19.28 -24.68
CA SER A 65 -14.03 -17.89 -24.60
C SER A 65 -12.86 -16.94 -24.38
N THR A 66 -11.86 -17.38 -23.60
CA THR A 66 -10.63 -16.61 -23.38
C THR A 66 -9.81 -16.48 -24.67
N GLU A 67 -9.70 -17.55 -25.45
CA GLU A 67 -9.02 -17.55 -26.75
C GLU A 67 -9.76 -16.72 -27.79
N TYR A 68 -11.10 -16.79 -27.84
CA TYR A 68 -11.92 -15.92 -28.65
C TYR A 68 -11.68 -14.45 -28.39
N MET A 69 -11.64 -14.04 -27.11
CA MET A 69 -11.28 -12.66 -26.74
C MET A 69 -9.88 -12.27 -27.21
N THR A 70 -8.93 -13.20 -27.16
CA THR A 70 -7.52 -12.92 -27.48
C THR A 70 -7.29 -12.79 -28.98
N HIS A 71 -7.90 -13.65 -29.77
CA HIS A 71 -7.59 -13.80 -31.20
C HIS A 71 -8.66 -13.16 -32.11
N ASP A 72 -9.93 -13.43 -31.87
CA ASP A 72 -11.02 -12.93 -32.71
C ASP A 72 -11.42 -11.52 -32.40
N GLN A 73 -11.45 -11.14 -31.08
CA GLN A 73 -11.74 -9.80 -30.61
C GLN A 73 -10.48 -9.08 -30.08
N TRP A 74 -9.33 -9.35 -30.68
CA TRP A 74 -8.03 -8.84 -30.23
C TRP A 74 -8.01 -7.30 -30.04
N TYR A 75 -8.71 -6.55 -30.88
CA TYR A 75 -8.74 -5.09 -30.94
C TYR A 75 -9.42 -4.43 -29.74
N LEU A 76 -10.26 -5.14 -29.00
CA LEU A 76 -10.92 -4.62 -27.81
C LEU A 76 -10.83 -5.61 -26.62
N ALA A 77 -11.41 -6.81 -26.76
CA ALA A 77 -11.41 -7.79 -25.68
C ALA A 77 -10.01 -8.31 -25.35
N GLY A 78 -9.16 -8.53 -26.35
CA GLY A 78 -7.75 -8.89 -26.16
C GLY A 78 -6.93 -7.79 -25.45
N ILE A 79 -7.19 -6.52 -25.81
CA ILE A 79 -6.60 -5.38 -25.12
C ILE A 79 -7.08 -5.33 -23.68
N MET A 80 -8.39 -5.49 -23.41
CA MET A 80 -8.93 -5.49 -22.03
C MET A 80 -8.39 -6.65 -21.21
N ARG A 81 -8.24 -7.84 -21.79
CA ARG A 81 -7.58 -8.99 -21.15
C ARG A 81 -6.13 -8.64 -20.78
N SER A 82 -5.38 -8.07 -21.70
CA SER A 82 -3.99 -7.67 -21.48
C SER A 82 -3.87 -6.57 -20.42
N LEU A 83 -4.75 -5.56 -20.47
CA LEU A 83 -4.82 -4.50 -19.44
C LEU A 83 -5.13 -5.09 -18.07
N HIS A 84 -6.08 -6.02 -17.97
CA HIS A 84 -6.43 -6.71 -16.73
C HIS A 84 -5.23 -7.43 -16.16
N ARG A 85 -4.52 -8.19 -16.96
CA ARG A 85 -3.33 -8.92 -16.58
C ARG A 85 -2.21 -7.97 -16.13
N TYR A 86 -1.78 -7.04 -16.97
CA TYR A 86 -0.64 -6.19 -16.71
C TYR A 86 -0.89 -5.16 -15.59
N ALA A 87 -2.11 -4.64 -15.47
CA ALA A 87 -2.47 -3.78 -14.34
C ALA A 87 -2.48 -4.56 -13.02
N SER A 88 -2.88 -5.83 -13.03
CA SER A 88 -2.81 -6.73 -11.87
C SER A 88 -1.35 -6.96 -11.44
N ASP A 89 -0.47 -7.26 -12.39
CA ASP A 89 0.95 -7.43 -12.15
C ASP A 89 1.58 -6.15 -11.57
N ALA A 90 1.29 -5.01 -12.19
CA ALA A 90 1.76 -3.70 -11.70
C ALA A 90 1.22 -3.38 -10.30
N MET A 91 -0.03 -3.74 -10.00
CA MET A 91 -0.64 -3.55 -8.69
C MET A 91 0.11 -4.31 -7.60
N VAL A 92 0.44 -5.59 -7.81
CA VAL A 92 1.21 -6.38 -6.83
C VAL A 92 2.56 -5.75 -6.57
N VAL A 93 3.29 -5.38 -7.62
CA VAL A 93 4.62 -4.74 -7.49
C VAL A 93 4.50 -3.43 -6.71
N MET A 94 3.52 -2.58 -7.03
CA MET A 94 3.33 -1.30 -6.33
C MET A 94 2.93 -1.48 -4.87
N VAL A 95 2.06 -2.44 -4.56
CA VAL A 95 1.64 -2.73 -3.17
C VAL A 95 2.80 -3.26 -2.34
N LEU A 96 3.63 -4.15 -2.88
CA LEU A 96 4.84 -4.65 -2.22
C LEU A 96 5.86 -3.52 -1.98
N MET A 97 6.09 -2.68 -2.99
CA MET A 97 6.98 -1.52 -2.86
C MET A 97 6.43 -0.51 -1.85
N HIS A 98 5.09 -0.30 -1.82
CA HIS A 98 4.43 0.53 -0.82
C HIS A 98 4.68 0.00 0.59
N LEU A 99 4.45 -1.28 0.82
CA LEU A 99 4.72 -1.93 2.11
C LEU A 99 6.19 -1.74 2.54
N CYS A 100 7.12 -2.04 1.65
CA CYS A 100 8.55 -1.87 1.90
C CYS A 100 8.93 -0.42 2.21
N ARG A 101 8.36 0.55 1.49
CA ARG A 101 8.62 1.97 1.70
C ARG A 101 8.08 2.44 3.05
N GLU A 102 6.85 2.10 3.38
CA GLU A 102 6.26 2.47 4.68
C GLU A 102 7.06 1.86 5.86
N PHE A 103 7.58 0.64 5.68
CA PHE A 103 8.50 0.01 6.62
C PHE A 103 9.84 0.76 6.73
N ALA A 104 10.47 1.07 5.61
CA ALA A 104 11.77 1.73 5.56
C ALA A 104 11.76 3.12 6.24
N PHE A 105 10.65 3.86 6.05
CA PHE A 105 10.45 5.20 6.61
C PHE A 105 9.78 5.20 8.00
N ASP A 106 9.65 4.03 8.65
CA ASP A 106 9.04 3.87 9.98
C ASP A 106 7.60 4.40 10.09
N ARG A 107 6.83 4.33 9.01
CA ARG A 107 5.48 4.88 8.90
C ARG A 107 4.37 3.89 9.25
N TYR A 108 4.65 2.94 10.13
CA TYR A 108 3.71 1.90 10.57
C TYR A 108 3.43 1.93 12.07
N ARG A 109 4.00 2.90 12.80
CA ARG A 109 3.87 3.03 14.25
C ARG A 109 2.89 4.13 14.64
N GLY A 110 2.58 4.19 15.95
CA GLY A 110 1.66 5.21 16.47
C GLY A 110 0.27 5.05 15.89
N GLY A 111 -0.41 6.12 15.51
CA GLY A 111 -1.75 6.10 14.92
C GLY A 111 -1.86 5.33 13.58
N ARG A 112 -0.73 4.97 12.97
CA ARG A 112 -0.68 4.25 11.69
C ARG A 112 -0.65 2.72 11.81
N TRP A 113 -0.59 2.18 13.01
CA TRP A 113 -0.57 0.72 13.20
C TRP A 113 -1.78 0.04 12.56
N PHE A 114 -2.94 0.67 12.64
CA PHE A 114 -4.17 0.12 12.07
C PHE A 114 -4.10 0.05 10.54
N SER A 115 -3.64 1.12 9.88
CA SER A 115 -3.44 1.13 8.43
C SER A 115 -2.38 0.11 8.00
N TRP A 116 -1.35 -0.12 8.81
CA TRP A 116 -0.36 -1.15 8.55
C TRP A 116 -0.98 -2.55 8.59
N VAL A 117 -1.69 -2.90 9.66
CA VAL A 117 -2.32 -4.23 9.82
C VAL A 117 -3.36 -4.50 8.73
N THR A 118 -4.22 -3.52 8.43
CA THR A 118 -5.17 -3.64 7.33
C THR A 118 -4.45 -3.75 5.97
N GLY A 119 -3.32 -3.07 5.78
CA GLY A 119 -2.47 -3.20 4.60
C GLY A 119 -1.90 -4.61 4.40
N VAL A 120 -1.49 -5.30 5.47
CA VAL A 120 -1.08 -6.70 5.41
C VAL A 120 -2.24 -7.60 4.98
N SER A 121 -3.46 -7.33 5.46
CA SER A 121 -4.66 -8.06 5.02
C SER A 121 -4.98 -7.83 3.54
N THR A 122 -4.84 -6.60 3.04
CA THR A 122 -5.06 -6.30 1.61
C THR A 122 -4.07 -7.02 0.71
N LEU A 123 -2.83 -7.22 1.15
CA LEU A 123 -1.82 -7.96 0.40
C LEU A 123 -2.28 -9.40 0.10
N TRP A 124 -2.80 -10.11 1.09
CA TRP A 124 -3.33 -11.46 0.92
C TRP A 124 -4.51 -11.51 -0.07
N LEU A 125 -5.41 -10.53 0.01
CA LEU A 125 -6.55 -10.46 -0.91
C LEU A 125 -6.08 -10.19 -2.35
N VAL A 126 -5.06 -9.36 -2.55
CA VAL A 126 -4.47 -9.12 -3.88
C VAL A 126 -3.87 -10.41 -4.43
N PHE A 127 -3.09 -11.15 -3.65
CA PHE A 127 -2.54 -12.44 -4.08
C PHE A 127 -3.63 -13.46 -4.39
N SER A 128 -4.63 -13.60 -3.52
CA SER A 128 -5.74 -14.52 -3.74
C SER A 128 -6.55 -14.19 -4.99
N ALA A 129 -6.81 -12.90 -5.24
CA ALA A 129 -7.48 -12.46 -6.46
C ALA A 129 -6.65 -12.82 -7.71
N GLY A 130 -5.34 -12.58 -7.69
CA GLY A 130 -4.47 -12.93 -8.80
C GLY A 130 -4.43 -14.43 -9.08
N VAL A 131 -4.20 -15.26 -8.06
CA VAL A 131 -4.15 -16.72 -8.18
C VAL A 131 -5.46 -17.27 -8.74
N THR A 132 -6.61 -16.83 -8.21
CA THR A 132 -7.92 -17.26 -8.75
C THR A 132 -8.14 -16.81 -10.18
N GLY A 133 -7.58 -15.66 -10.59
CA GLY A 133 -7.62 -15.17 -11.96
C GLY A 133 -6.86 -16.06 -12.94
N TYR A 134 -5.72 -16.64 -12.53
CA TYR A 134 -5.00 -17.63 -13.33
C TYR A 134 -5.83 -18.88 -13.57
N TRP A 135 -6.54 -19.37 -12.55
CA TRP A 135 -7.37 -20.59 -12.70
C TRP A 135 -8.46 -20.43 -13.75
N LEU A 136 -9.02 -19.23 -13.89
CA LEU A 136 -10.13 -18.97 -14.82
C LEU A 136 -9.75 -19.14 -16.29
N VAL A 137 -8.48 -18.97 -16.64
CA VAL A 137 -8.02 -19.17 -18.04
C VAL A 137 -8.12 -20.63 -18.48
N TRP A 138 -7.95 -21.55 -17.56
CA TRP A 138 -7.99 -23.00 -17.74
C TRP A 138 -7.04 -23.53 -18.84
N ASP A 139 -5.84 -22.98 -18.86
CA ASP A 139 -4.71 -23.47 -19.64
C ASP A 139 -3.79 -24.39 -18.79
N LYS A 140 -2.68 -24.89 -19.36
CA LYS A 140 -1.71 -25.73 -18.65
C LYS A 140 -1.11 -25.06 -17.42
N LEU A 141 -0.93 -23.74 -17.42
CA LEU A 141 -0.48 -23.00 -16.25
C LEU A 141 -1.55 -22.98 -15.14
N ALA A 142 -2.80 -22.74 -15.50
CA ALA A 142 -3.93 -22.80 -14.60
C ALA A 142 -4.07 -24.21 -13.97
N GLN A 143 -3.92 -25.27 -14.77
CA GLN A 143 -3.90 -26.65 -14.29
C GLN A 143 -2.83 -26.86 -13.22
N TYR A 144 -1.60 -26.47 -13.49
CA TYR A 144 -0.50 -26.59 -12.53
C TYR A 144 -0.79 -25.83 -11.23
N ILE A 145 -1.22 -24.57 -11.33
CA ILE A 145 -1.53 -23.74 -10.17
C ILE A 145 -2.69 -24.34 -9.37
N ALA A 146 -3.72 -24.87 -10.03
CA ALA A 146 -4.86 -25.48 -9.37
C ALA A 146 -4.43 -26.70 -8.55
N ILE A 147 -3.63 -27.61 -9.15
CA ILE A 147 -3.13 -28.80 -8.46
C ILE A 147 -2.23 -28.40 -7.29
N ALA A 148 -1.22 -27.57 -7.52
CA ALA A 148 -0.27 -27.16 -6.48
C ALA A 148 -0.92 -26.39 -5.34
N SER A 149 -1.94 -25.55 -5.62
CA SER A 149 -2.70 -24.83 -4.59
C SER A 149 -3.55 -25.77 -3.75
N THR A 150 -4.22 -26.75 -4.35
CA THR A 150 -5.05 -27.71 -3.62
C THR A 150 -4.19 -28.65 -2.79
N GLU A 151 -3.07 -29.12 -3.30
CA GLU A 151 -2.10 -29.93 -2.52
C GLU A 151 -1.50 -29.13 -1.35
N TRP A 152 -1.22 -27.84 -1.56
CA TRP A 152 -0.75 -26.97 -0.48
C TRP A 152 -1.80 -26.79 0.61
N LEU A 153 -3.09 -26.64 0.25
CA LEU A 153 -4.20 -26.58 1.20
C LEU A 153 -4.43 -27.93 1.91
N ASP A 154 -4.32 -29.04 1.20
CA ASP A 154 -4.50 -30.40 1.74
C ASP A 154 -3.46 -30.78 2.80
N TRP A 155 -2.32 -30.10 2.82
CA TRP A 155 -1.31 -30.26 3.88
C TRP A 155 -1.84 -29.84 5.26
N LEU A 156 -2.82 -28.91 5.32
CA LEU A 156 -3.44 -28.49 6.58
C LEU A 156 -4.43 -29.56 7.04
N PRO A 157 -4.34 -30.07 8.28
CA PRO A 157 -5.23 -31.13 8.79
C PRO A 157 -6.64 -30.65 9.16
N ILE A 158 -7.15 -29.66 8.41
CA ILE A 158 -8.50 -29.09 8.61
C ILE A 158 -9.53 -29.69 7.65
N PHE A 159 -9.07 -30.34 6.59
CA PHE A 159 -9.93 -30.97 5.59
C PHE A 159 -9.95 -32.49 5.85
N GLY A 160 -11.13 -33.07 5.99
CA GLY A 160 -11.29 -34.52 6.24
C GLY A 160 -10.97 -35.38 5.02
N GLU A 161 -11.14 -34.84 3.82
CA GLU A 161 -10.83 -35.47 2.54
C GLU A 161 -9.96 -34.55 1.68
N PRO A 162 -9.00 -35.07 0.91
CA PRO A 162 -8.14 -34.26 0.07
C PRO A 162 -8.94 -33.43 -0.94
N ILE A 163 -8.72 -32.13 -0.94
CA ILE A 163 -9.36 -31.17 -1.86
C ILE A 163 -8.97 -31.51 -3.32
N ALA A 164 -7.67 -31.80 -3.53
CA ALA A 164 -7.18 -32.14 -4.87
C ALA A 164 -7.91 -33.34 -5.46
N ARG A 165 -8.18 -34.39 -4.67
CA ARG A 165 -8.95 -35.57 -5.11
C ARG A 165 -10.40 -35.23 -5.43
N ASN A 166 -11.07 -34.46 -4.58
CA ASN A 166 -12.48 -34.20 -4.67
C ASN A 166 -12.81 -33.13 -5.72
N PHE A 167 -11.97 -32.13 -5.91
CA PHE A 167 -12.23 -31.04 -6.85
C PHE A 167 -11.60 -31.24 -8.24
N LEU A 168 -10.50 -31.97 -8.34
CA LEU A 168 -9.80 -32.19 -9.61
C LEU A 168 -10.10 -33.55 -10.24
N ALA A 169 -10.90 -34.40 -9.59
CA ALA A 169 -11.38 -35.62 -10.20
C ALA A 169 -12.37 -35.29 -11.32
N SER A 170 -12.15 -35.91 -12.50
CA SER A 170 -12.92 -35.65 -13.73
C SER A 170 -14.45 -35.76 -13.59
N SER A 171 -14.94 -36.50 -12.60
CA SER A 171 -16.37 -36.66 -12.32
C SER A 171 -17.03 -35.45 -11.62
N HIS A 172 -16.26 -34.56 -11.00
CA HIS A 172 -16.76 -33.41 -10.25
C HIS A 172 -16.35 -32.07 -10.89
N PHE A 173 -15.52 -32.10 -11.90
CA PHE A 173 -15.02 -30.94 -12.61
C PHE A 173 -16.03 -30.51 -13.66
N ASP A 174 -17.04 -29.77 -13.24
CA ASP A 174 -18.15 -29.32 -14.10
C ASP A 174 -18.25 -27.79 -14.16
N GLY A 175 -19.20 -27.29 -14.94
CA GLY A 175 -19.47 -25.87 -15.06
C GLY A 175 -19.81 -25.17 -13.74
N ARG A 176 -20.30 -25.91 -12.72
CA ARG A 176 -20.60 -25.34 -11.39
C ARG A 176 -19.35 -24.93 -10.65
N PHE A 177 -18.28 -25.72 -10.78
CA PHE A 177 -16.99 -25.38 -10.21
C PHE A 177 -16.46 -24.04 -10.78
N PHE A 178 -16.51 -23.89 -12.11
CA PHE A 178 -16.10 -22.62 -12.75
C PHE A 178 -16.99 -21.45 -12.36
N THR A 179 -18.29 -21.66 -12.22
CA THR A 179 -19.19 -20.63 -11.71
C THR A 179 -18.84 -20.20 -10.28
N LEU A 180 -18.52 -21.15 -9.40
CA LEU A 180 -18.05 -20.86 -8.06
C LEU A 180 -16.71 -20.10 -8.10
N LEU A 181 -15.78 -20.50 -8.95
CA LEU A 181 -14.48 -19.87 -9.08
C LEU A 181 -14.59 -18.42 -9.58
N VAL A 182 -15.45 -18.15 -10.56
CA VAL A 182 -15.78 -16.79 -11.02
C VAL A 182 -16.36 -15.97 -9.88
N PHE A 183 -17.32 -16.53 -9.14
CA PHE A 183 -17.89 -15.86 -7.97
C PHE A 183 -16.81 -15.51 -6.95
N MET A 184 -15.92 -16.43 -6.61
CA MET A 184 -14.81 -16.21 -5.69
C MET A 184 -13.89 -15.11 -6.20
N HIS A 185 -13.52 -15.15 -7.50
CA HIS A 185 -12.65 -14.16 -8.12
C HIS A 185 -13.25 -12.74 -8.09
N ILE A 186 -14.57 -12.59 -8.23
CA ILE A 186 -15.27 -11.30 -8.13
C ILE A 186 -15.45 -10.88 -6.68
N ALA A 187 -15.80 -11.81 -5.78
CA ALA A 187 -16.03 -11.52 -4.36
C ALA A 187 -14.77 -11.03 -3.64
N ILE A 188 -13.60 -11.61 -3.95
CA ILE A 188 -12.32 -11.22 -3.33
C ILE A 188 -11.99 -9.73 -3.58
N PRO A 189 -12.01 -9.19 -4.80
CA PRO A 189 -11.82 -7.76 -5.06
C PRO A 189 -12.86 -6.85 -4.40
N LEU A 190 -14.12 -7.29 -4.28
CA LEU A 190 -15.14 -6.52 -3.56
C LEU A 190 -14.81 -6.45 -2.06
N PHE A 191 -14.37 -7.56 -1.48
CA PHE A 191 -13.91 -7.60 -0.10
C PHE A 191 -12.60 -6.80 0.09
N LEU A 192 -11.69 -6.85 -0.88
CA LEU A 192 -10.50 -6.00 -0.92
C LEU A 192 -10.88 -4.51 -0.89
N LEU A 193 -11.86 -4.08 -1.69
CA LEU A 193 -12.34 -2.70 -1.69
C LEU A 193 -12.88 -2.29 -0.31
N PHE A 194 -13.61 -3.18 0.35
CA PHE A 194 -14.11 -2.96 1.71
C PHE A 194 -12.97 -2.79 2.73
N ILE A 195 -11.96 -3.66 2.71
CA ILE A 195 -10.78 -3.55 3.59
C ILE A 195 -9.96 -2.31 3.25
N MET A 196 -9.82 -1.95 1.96
CA MET A 196 -9.15 -0.70 1.55
C MET A 196 -9.85 0.54 2.10
N TRP A 197 -11.18 0.53 2.18
CA TRP A 197 -11.90 1.62 2.82
C TRP A 197 -11.46 1.81 4.27
N PHE A 198 -11.37 0.73 5.06
CA PHE A 198 -10.83 0.79 6.43
C PHE A 198 -9.35 1.21 6.46
N HIS A 199 -8.54 0.71 5.54
CA HIS A 199 -7.12 1.06 5.42
C HIS A 199 -6.93 2.58 5.26
N LEU A 200 -7.79 3.24 4.50
CA LEU A 200 -7.73 4.66 4.23
C LEU A 200 -8.30 5.54 5.37
N GLN A 201 -9.21 5.03 6.20
CA GLN A 201 -9.92 5.82 7.22
C GLN A 201 -8.98 6.46 8.28
N ARG A 202 -7.84 5.83 8.56
CA ARG A 202 -6.86 6.32 9.53
C ARG A 202 -5.74 7.16 8.90
N ILE A 203 -5.83 7.42 7.60
CA ILE A 203 -4.86 8.26 6.89
C ILE A 203 -5.51 9.62 6.66
N SER A 204 -5.05 10.63 7.40
CA SER A 204 -5.52 12.00 7.23
C SER A 204 -5.10 12.53 5.85
N TYR A 205 -6.05 13.13 5.12
CA TYR A 205 -5.82 13.67 3.77
C TYR A 205 -5.18 12.67 2.80
N ALA A 206 -5.62 11.41 2.82
CA ALA A 206 -5.11 10.38 1.91
C ALA A 206 -5.24 10.82 0.44
N LYS A 207 -4.12 10.91 -0.25
CA LYS A 207 -4.09 11.12 -1.71
C LYS A 207 -4.32 9.78 -2.38
N VAL A 208 -5.56 9.48 -2.74
CA VAL A 208 -5.96 8.21 -3.36
C VAL A 208 -5.75 8.18 -4.87
N ASN A 209 -5.57 9.34 -5.51
CA ASN A 209 -5.34 9.43 -6.94
C ASN A 209 -3.91 9.94 -7.22
N PRO A 210 -3.19 9.32 -8.15
CA PRO A 210 -1.90 9.84 -8.63
C PRO A 210 -2.09 11.14 -9.41
N ALA A 211 -1.02 11.89 -9.62
CA ALA A 211 -1.04 13.07 -10.46
C ALA A 211 -1.53 12.72 -11.87
N ARG A 212 -2.36 13.58 -12.50
CA ARG A 212 -2.98 13.30 -13.81
C ARG A 212 -1.98 12.83 -14.88
N GLY A 213 -0.83 13.50 -14.98
CA GLY A 213 0.21 13.10 -15.94
C GLY A 213 0.76 11.69 -15.68
N LEU A 214 0.96 11.33 -14.42
CA LEU A 214 1.40 9.99 -14.04
C LEU A 214 0.31 8.94 -14.33
N ALA A 215 -0.97 9.24 -14.01
CA ALA A 215 -2.09 8.34 -14.30
C ALA A 215 -2.24 8.08 -15.81
N VAL A 216 -2.21 9.15 -16.63
CA VAL A 216 -2.30 9.03 -18.08
C VAL A 216 -1.08 8.30 -18.65
N GLY A 217 0.12 8.62 -18.18
CA GLY A 217 1.36 7.97 -18.65
C GLY A 217 1.38 6.47 -18.33
N THR A 218 0.96 6.06 -17.13
CA THR A 218 0.90 4.64 -16.76
C THR A 218 -0.18 3.90 -17.54
N LEU A 219 -1.36 4.49 -17.76
CA LEU A 219 -2.40 3.89 -18.59
C LEU A 219 -1.95 3.75 -20.05
N ALA A 220 -1.32 4.78 -20.62
CA ALA A 220 -0.78 4.73 -21.97
C ALA A 220 0.30 3.65 -22.11
N MET A 221 1.19 3.54 -21.13
CA MET A 221 2.20 2.48 -21.09
C MET A 221 1.57 1.08 -21.08
N LEU A 222 0.57 0.85 -20.22
CA LEU A 222 -0.14 -0.44 -20.17
C LEU A 222 -0.87 -0.73 -21.48
N PHE A 223 -1.48 0.28 -22.10
CA PHE A 223 -2.16 0.15 -23.38
C PHE A 223 -1.17 -0.21 -24.50
N VAL A 224 -0.05 0.48 -24.61
CA VAL A 224 1.01 0.17 -25.57
C VAL A 224 1.57 -1.23 -25.32
N LEU A 225 1.81 -1.60 -24.07
CA LEU A 225 2.26 -2.94 -23.70
C LEU A 225 1.25 -4.01 -24.14
N SER A 226 -0.05 -3.74 -23.97
CA SER A 226 -1.13 -4.65 -24.41
C SER A 226 -1.18 -4.87 -25.92
N LEU A 227 -0.74 -3.88 -26.71
CA LEU A 227 -0.64 -3.99 -28.17
C LEU A 227 0.63 -4.71 -28.61
N VAL A 228 1.78 -4.39 -27.98
CA VAL A 228 3.10 -4.92 -28.38
C VAL A 228 3.29 -6.37 -27.89
N LYS A 229 2.79 -6.66 -26.70
CA LYS A 229 2.90 -7.98 -26.07
C LYS A 229 1.55 -8.37 -25.46
N PRO A 230 0.58 -8.79 -26.26
CA PRO A 230 -0.71 -9.21 -25.73
C PRO A 230 -0.58 -10.40 -24.77
N ALA A 231 -1.46 -10.44 -23.77
CA ALA A 231 -1.55 -11.58 -22.87
C ALA A 231 -2.16 -12.78 -23.62
N ILE A 232 -1.40 -13.85 -23.72
CA ILE A 232 -1.80 -15.09 -24.38
C ILE A 232 -1.90 -16.23 -23.37
N SER A 233 -2.66 -17.28 -23.69
CA SER A 233 -2.75 -18.51 -22.90
C SER A 233 -1.68 -19.53 -23.32
N HIS A 234 -1.39 -20.47 -22.45
CA HIS A 234 -0.78 -21.75 -22.82
C HIS A 234 -1.83 -22.63 -23.54
N GLU A 235 -1.44 -23.83 -23.91
CA GLU A 235 -2.39 -24.84 -24.43
C GLU A 235 -3.47 -25.14 -23.36
N MET A 236 -4.63 -25.57 -23.79
CA MET A 236 -5.75 -25.94 -22.92
C MET A 236 -5.32 -26.98 -21.86
N ALA A 237 -5.82 -26.83 -20.67
CA ALA A 237 -5.60 -27.79 -19.59
C ALA A 237 -6.04 -29.21 -19.96
N ASN A 238 -5.23 -30.20 -19.62
CA ASN A 238 -5.53 -31.60 -19.75
C ASN A 238 -5.10 -32.35 -18.50
N LEU A 239 -6.05 -32.71 -17.65
CA LEU A 239 -5.78 -33.38 -16.38
C LEU A 239 -5.19 -34.79 -16.52
N ALA A 240 -5.21 -35.38 -17.72
CA ALA A 240 -4.57 -36.66 -18.00
C ALA A 240 -3.04 -36.53 -18.26
N GLU A 241 -2.55 -35.31 -18.40
CA GLU A 241 -1.15 -35.04 -18.71
C GLU A 241 -0.52 -34.15 -17.62
N VAL A 242 0.72 -34.44 -17.26
CA VAL A 242 1.50 -33.54 -16.38
C VAL A 242 2.06 -32.41 -17.25
N PRO A 243 1.79 -31.13 -16.94
CA PRO A 243 2.38 -30.03 -17.67
C PRO A 243 3.91 -30.09 -17.70
N GLY A 244 4.50 -29.84 -18.86
CA GLY A 244 5.95 -29.82 -19.01
C GLY A 244 6.57 -28.51 -18.49
N VAL A 245 7.37 -27.82 -19.31
CA VAL A 245 7.98 -26.54 -18.94
C VAL A 245 6.95 -25.42 -19.00
N LEU A 246 6.75 -24.72 -17.89
CA LEU A 246 5.81 -23.60 -17.77
C LEU A 246 6.57 -22.29 -17.50
N ASN A 247 6.15 -21.22 -18.18
CA ASN A 247 6.65 -19.88 -17.90
C ASN A 247 5.83 -19.27 -16.76
N MET A 248 6.45 -19.11 -15.61
CA MET A 248 5.83 -18.51 -14.42
C MET A 248 6.39 -17.12 -14.15
N ASP A 249 5.53 -16.19 -13.74
CA ASP A 249 6.01 -14.92 -13.23
C ASP A 249 6.54 -15.06 -11.79
N TRP A 250 7.48 -14.18 -11.42
CA TRP A 250 8.12 -14.21 -10.12
C TRP A 250 7.33 -13.45 -9.03
N PHE A 251 6.34 -12.64 -9.38
CA PHE A 251 5.62 -11.80 -8.41
C PHE A 251 4.33 -12.42 -7.90
N TYR A 252 3.58 -13.19 -8.69
CA TYR A 252 2.43 -13.95 -8.21
C TYR A 252 2.77 -15.40 -7.89
N LEU A 253 3.57 -16.05 -8.72
CA LEU A 253 3.72 -17.50 -8.74
C LEU A 253 5.01 -18.00 -8.07
N TRP A 254 5.79 -17.11 -7.44
CA TRP A 254 7.04 -17.46 -6.77
C TRP A 254 6.89 -18.52 -5.66
N ALA A 255 5.68 -18.61 -5.06
CA ALA A 255 5.42 -19.55 -3.98
C ALA A 255 5.42 -21.01 -4.45
N TYR A 256 4.98 -21.27 -5.70
CA TYR A 256 4.84 -22.64 -6.21
C TYR A 256 6.16 -23.36 -6.38
N PRO A 257 7.19 -22.82 -7.02
CA PRO A 257 8.51 -23.45 -7.03
C PRO A 257 9.08 -23.67 -5.62
N MET A 258 8.80 -22.76 -4.69
CA MET A 258 9.25 -22.92 -3.30
C MET A 258 8.50 -24.08 -2.59
N ILE A 259 7.22 -24.29 -2.88
CA ILE A 259 6.46 -25.43 -2.37
C ILE A 259 7.06 -26.74 -2.87
N GLU A 260 7.42 -26.82 -4.15
CA GLU A 260 8.05 -28.01 -4.72
C GLU A 260 9.42 -28.32 -4.11
N HIS A 261 10.26 -27.29 -3.92
CA HIS A 261 11.63 -27.48 -3.44
C HIS A 261 11.75 -27.59 -1.92
N LEU A 262 10.93 -26.86 -1.16
CA LEU A 262 11.02 -26.73 0.30
C LEU A 262 9.87 -27.43 1.04
N GLY A 263 8.85 -27.82 0.31
CA GLY A 263 7.65 -28.48 0.82
C GLY A 263 6.55 -27.52 1.31
N PRO A 264 5.30 -27.99 1.34
CA PRO A 264 4.12 -27.19 1.69
C PRO A 264 4.16 -26.72 3.15
N GLY A 265 4.70 -27.51 4.08
CA GLY A 265 4.81 -27.12 5.49
C GLY A 265 5.75 -25.93 5.70
N PHE A 266 6.87 -25.88 4.98
CA PHE A 266 7.77 -24.71 5.00
C PHE A 266 7.02 -23.46 4.51
N MET A 267 6.26 -23.55 3.43
CA MET A 267 5.51 -22.43 2.89
C MET A 267 4.41 -21.95 3.85
N TRP A 268 3.73 -22.86 4.56
CA TRP A 268 2.78 -22.44 5.59
C TRP A 268 3.47 -21.73 6.76
N ALA A 269 4.61 -22.25 7.21
CA ALA A 269 5.41 -21.60 8.26
C ALA A 269 5.93 -20.22 7.82
N PHE A 270 6.41 -20.12 6.57
CA PHE A 270 6.89 -18.86 6.00
C PHE A 270 5.73 -17.84 5.81
N ALA A 271 4.63 -18.25 5.23
CA ALA A 271 3.47 -17.38 5.00
C ALA A 271 2.81 -16.97 6.33
N GLY A 272 2.53 -17.91 7.22
CA GLY A 272 1.92 -17.63 8.52
C GLY A 272 2.86 -16.88 9.46
N GLY A 273 4.10 -17.31 9.58
CA GLY A 273 5.12 -16.65 10.40
C GLY A 273 5.48 -15.25 9.87
N GLY A 274 5.63 -15.10 8.56
CA GLY A 274 5.85 -13.80 7.92
C GLY A 274 4.68 -12.85 8.11
N THR A 275 3.46 -13.33 7.96
CA THR A 275 2.23 -12.53 8.21
C THR A 275 2.15 -12.10 9.67
N LEU A 276 2.38 -13.03 10.61
CA LEU A 276 2.37 -12.72 12.03
C LEU A 276 3.45 -11.69 12.37
N LEU A 277 4.65 -11.85 11.83
CA LEU A 277 5.73 -10.89 11.99
C LEU A 277 5.34 -9.51 11.45
N LEU A 278 4.78 -9.44 10.24
CA LEU A 278 4.33 -8.17 9.64
C LEU A 278 3.24 -7.51 10.48
N ILE A 279 2.27 -8.29 10.99
CA ILE A 279 1.23 -7.77 11.89
C ILE A 279 1.84 -7.20 13.17
N LEU A 280 2.81 -7.87 13.77
CA LEU A 280 3.43 -7.48 15.05
C LEU A 280 4.45 -6.34 14.92
N VAL A 281 4.99 -6.09 13.74
CA VAL A 281 6.02 -5.06 13.48
C VAL A 281 5.72 -3.69 14.09
N PRO A 282 4.49 -3.15 14.13
CA PRO A 282 4.20 -1.86 14.79
C PRO A 282 4.62 -1.80 16.27
N TRP A 283 4.62 -2.93 16.93
CA TRP A 283 4.92 -3.02 18.37
C TRP A 283 6.32 -3.55 18.68
N LEU A 284 7.09 -3.99 17.68
CA LEU A 284 8.42 -4.59 17.82
C LEU A 284 9.53 -3.70 17.23
N PRO A 285 10.67 -3.52 17.91
CA PRO A 285 10.85 -3.32 19.34
C PRO A 285 10.23 -1.99 19.75
N PRO A 286 9.92 -1.77 21.02
CA PRO A 286 9.32 -0.52 21.43
C PRO A 286 10.29 0.65 21.17
N LYS A 287 9.90 1.55 20.28
CA LYS A 287 10.60 2.82 20.08
C LYS A 287 10.12 3.78 21.15
N LYS A 288 11.03 4.51 21.79
CA LYS A 288 10.63 5.62 22.68
C LYS A 288 9.76 6.58 21.85
N ARG A 289 8.49 6.70 22.20
CA ARG A 289 7.61 7.67 21.57
C ARG A 289 8.06 9.05 22.00
N ARG A 290 8.23 9.99 21.09
CA ARG A 290 8.32 11.40 21.45
C ARG A 290 6.98 11.77 22.08
N PRO A 291 6.98 12.59 23.17
CA PRO A 291 5.75 13.00 23.80
C PRO A 291 4.87 13.79 22.81
N ALA A 292 3.56 13.61 22.93
CA ALA A 292 2.61 14.37 22.15
C ALA A 292 2.72 15.87 22.47
N ALA A 293 2.29 16.72 21.54
CA ALA A 293 2.19 18.14 21.80
C ALA A 293 1.24 18.40 22.99
N VAL A 294 1.60 19.35 23.81
CA VAL A 294 0.85 19.77 25.02
C VAL A 294 0.30 21.17 24.81
N VAL A 295 -0.97 21.37 25.15
CA VAL A 295 -1.62 22.68 25.11
C VAL A 295 -1.41 23.41 26.45
N ASP A 296 -0.91 24.62 26.35
CA ASP A 296 -0.91 25.54 27.47
C ASP A 296 -2.16 26.44 27.40
N LEU A 297 -3.13 26.16 28.24
CA LEU A 297 -4.40 26.88 28.26
C LEU A 297 -4.25 28.35 28.51
N LYS A 298 -3.25 28.79 29.32
CA LYS A 298 -3.00 30.18 29.59
C LYS A 298 -2.65 31.01 28.35
N ASN A 299 -2.04 30.36 27.38
CA ASN A 299 -1.61 30.94 26.11
C ASN A 299 -2.47 30.52 24.91
N CYS A 300 -3.40 29.60 25.09
CA CYS A 300 -4.35 29.16 24.06
C CYS A 300 -5.53 30.12 23.96
N ASN A 301 -5.74 30.75 22.83
CA ASN A 301 -6.87 31.63 22.55
C ASN A 301 -7.99 31.02 21.72
N GLY A 302 -7.99 29.70 21.49
CA GLY A 302 -9.02 28.99 20.75
C GLY A 302 -9.08 29.33 19.25
N CYS A 303 -8.00 29.78 18.62
CA CYS A 303 -7.96 30.29 17.24
C CYS A 303 -8.05 29.21 16.14
N THR A 304 -8.14 27.94 16.46
CA THR A 304 -8.27 26.76 15.59
C THR A 304 -7.12 26.48 14.64
N ARG A 305 -6.09 27.32 14.50
CA ARG A 305 -5.03 27.16 13.51
C ARG A 305 -4.26 25.84 13.67
N CYS A 306 -3.96 25.43 14.89
CA CYS A 306 -3.31 24.16 15.17
C CYS A 306 -4.15 22.93 14.72
N VAL A 307 -5.48 23.06 14.70
CA VAL A 307 -6.41 22.04 14.17
C VAL A 307 -6.37 22.02 12.65
N THR A 308 -6.46 23.22 12.04
CA THR A 308 -6.47 23.37 10.57
C THR A 308 -5.19 22.86 9.94
N ASP A 309 -4.05 23.17 10.56
CA ASP A 309 -2.73 22.83 10.01
C ASP A 309 -2.25 21.42 10.40
N CYS A 310 -2.96 20.71 11.31
CA CYS A 310 -2.56 19.38 11.72
C CYS A 310 -2.84 18.35 10.62
N PRO A 311 -1.82 17.82 9.91
CA PRO A 311 -2.04 16.85 8.82
C PRO A 311 -2.47 15.48 9.35
N PHE A 312 -2.39 15.25 10.66
CA PHE A 312 -2.74 13.98 11.31
C PHE A 312 -4.10 14.05 12.02
N ARG A 313 -4.78 15.20 12.00
CA ARG A 313 -6.04 15.45 12.74
C ARG A 313 -5.94 15.05 14.21
N ALA A 314 -4.76 15.25 14.80
CA ALA A 314 -4.49 14.91 16.18
C ALA A 314 -4.91 16.03 17.15
N VAL A 315 -5.34 17.18 16.65
CA VAL A 315 -5.78 18.32 17.47
C VAL A 315 -7.25 18.57 17.18
N ASN A 316 -8.05 18.65 18.26
CA ASN A 316 -9.48 18.91 18.19
C ASN A 316 -9.80 20.13 19.05
N MET A 317 -10.94 20.79 18.81
CA MET A 317 -11.46 21.84 19.67
C MET A 317 -12.50 21.27 20.62
N GLN A 318 -12.47 21.71 21.88
CA GLN A 318 -13.45 21.39 22.90
C GLN A 318 -13.89 22.65 23.63
N PRO A 319 -15.05 22.66 24.27
CA PRO A 319 -15.47 23.75 25.14
C PRO A 319 -14.39 24.03 26.19
N ARG A 320 -14.11 25.31 26.45
CA ARG A 320 -13.05 25.71 27.35
C ARG A 320 -13.33 25.33 28.79
N THR A 321 -12.31 24.87 29.49
CA THR A 321 -12.42 24.31 30.85
C THR A 321 -11.88 25.18 31.94
N ASP A 322 -11.03 26.18 31.61
CA ASP A 322 -10.31 27.03 32.59
C ASP A 322 -11.00 28.36 32.96
N GLY A 323 -12.19 28.61 32.41
CA GLY A 323 -12.98 29.84 32.66
C GLY A 323 -12.45 31.11 31.99
N ALA A 324 -11.42 31.05 31.15
CA ALA A 324 -10.95 32.18 30.36
C ALA A 324 -12.01 32.62 29.30
N PRO A 325 -11.97 33.87 28.78
CA PRO A 325 -13.03 34.47 27.97
C PRO A 325 -13.11 33.92 26.53
N PHE A 326 -12.50 32.80 26.23
CA PHE A 326 -12.52 32.12 24.92
C PHE A 326 -13.51 30.95 24.97
N ARG A 327 -14.20 30.66 23.86
CA ARG A 327 -15.25 29.64 23.79
C ARG A 327 -14.70 28.22 23.81
N GLU A 328 -13.54 28.02 23.20
CA GLU A 328 -12.97 26.69 22.97
C GLU A 328 -11.48 26.66 23.28
N GLU A 329 -11.00 25.48 23.54
CA GLU A 329 -9.59 25.14 23.72
C GLU A 329 -9.15 24.02 22.79
N ALA A 330 -7.87 24.00 22.42
CA ALA A 330 -7.31 22.91 21.65
C ALA A 330 -6.97 21.73 22.57
N VAL A 331 -7.32 20.51 22.14
CA VAL A 331 -6.97 19.26 22.83
C VAL A 331 -6.26 18.34 21.86
N VAL A 332 -5.14 17.78 22.29
CA VAL A 332 -4.33 16.87 21.46
C VAL A 332 -4.69 15.42 21.79
N ASP A 333 -5.01 14.62 20.76
CA ASP A 333 -5.09 13.17 20.85
C ASP A 333 -3.68 12.57 20.78
N PRO A 334 -3.14 12.01 21.89
CA PRO A 334 -1.79 11.45 21.89
C PRO A 334 -1.63 10.23 20.99
N SER A 335 -2.74 9.52 20.69
CA SER A 335 -2.72 8.34 19.82
C SER A 335 -2.48 8.68 18.36
N MET A 336 -2.93 9.88 17.93
CA MET A 336 -2.81 10.40 16.58
C MET A 336 -1.61 11.33 16.40
N CYS A 337 -1.10 11.92 17.48
CA CYS A 337 0.02 12.86 17.43
C CYS A 337 1.33 12.14 17.10
N VAL A 338 2.02 12.62 16.06
CA VAL A 338 3.35 12.12 15.67
C VAL A 338 4.48 13.05 16.10
N SER A 339 4.19 14.06 16.92
CA SER A 339 5.17 15.04 17.46
C SER A 339 5.95 15.78 16.37
N CYS A 340 5.28 16.16 15.27
CA CYS A 340 5.91 16.83 14.13
C CYS A 340 6.14 18.33 14.32
N GLY A 341 5.48 18.98 15.30
CA GLY A 341 5.65 20.40 15.61
C GLY A 341 4.90 21.39 14.71
N ILE A 342 4.17 20.96 13.67
CA ILE A 342 3.43 21.86 12.77
C ILE A 342 2.45 22.74 13.55
N CYS A 343 1.73 22.16 14.52
CA CYS A 343 0.79 22.90 15.37
C CYS A 343 1.46 24.00 16.20
N VAL A 344 2.72 23.80 16.59
CA VAL A 344 3.52 24.79 17.31
C VAL A 344 3.82 25.98 16.40
N GLY A 345 4.28 25.72 15.18
CA GLY A 345 4.54 26.75 14.17
C GLY A 345 3.28 27.49 13.70
N ALA A 346 2.11 26.82 13.72
CA ALA A 346 0.82 27.43 13.39
C ALA A 346 0.28 28.34 14.50
N CYS A 347 0.78 28.20 15.73
CA CYS A 347 0.27 28.95 16.88
C CYS A 347 0.62 30.44 16.77
N PRO A 348 -0.37 31.36 16.73
CA PRO A 348 -0.10 32.78 16.55
C PRO A 348 0.65 33.40 17.71
N THR A 349 0.64 32.81 18.91
CA THR A 349 1.41 33.28 20.08
C THR A 349 2.89 32.91 19.99
N ALA A 350 3.25 31.92 19.15
CA ALA A 350 4.62 31.51 18.86
C ALA A 350 5.21 32.18 17.61
N MET A 351 4.46 33.02 16.90
CA MET A 351 4.92 33.60 15.63
C MET A 351 6.09 34.58 15.84
N PRO A 352 7.23 34.37 15.17
CA PRO A 352 8.44 35.19 15.32
C PRO A 352 8.26 36.64 14.84
N PHE A 353 7.17 36.95 14.12
CA PHE A 353 6.85 38.29 13.62
C PHE A 353 6.12 39.19 14.62
N ARG A 354 5.64 38.63 15.74
CA ARG A 354 5.21 39.48 16.87
C ARG A 354 6.43 40.01 17.58
N ARG A 355 6.53 41.30 17.73
CA ARG A 355 7.57 42.01 18.48
C ARG A 355 7.44 41.77 20.01
N ALA A 356 7.08 40.60 20.43
CA ALA A 356 7.06 40.22 21.84
C ALA A 356 8.42 39.69 22.23
N SER A 357 8.91 40.07 23.40
CA SER A 357 10.21 39.65 23.96
C SER A 357 10.29 38.13 24.14
N ASP A 358 9.14 37.46 24.39
CA ASP A 358 9.07 36.05 24.65
C ASP A 358 8.13 35.34 23.66
N LEU A 359 8.66 34.28 23.00
CA LEU A 359 7.87 33.40 22.18
C LEU A 359 7.22 32.34 23.05
N VAL A 360 5.97 32.58 23.45
CA VAL A 360 5.20 31.65 24.32
C VAL A 360 4.12 31.02 23.45
N ALA A 361 4.27 29.71 23.17
CA ALA A 361 3.31 28.96 22.38
C ALA A 361 2.12 28.51 23.23
N GLY A 362 0.90 28.59 22.68
CA GLY A 362 -0.29 27.99 23.30
C GLY A 362 -0.38 26.45 23.07
N ILE A 363 0.51 25.89 22.28
CA ILE A 363 0.69 24.44 22.07
C ILE A 363 2.18 24.20 21.79
N GLU A 364 2.79 23.23 22.46
CA GLU A 364 4.22 23.01 22.37
C GLU A 364 4.61 21.54 22.41
N LEU A 365 5.78 21.21 21.87
CA LEU A 365 6.39 19.89 22.01
C LEU A 365 7.26 19.88 23.25
N PRO A 366 7.03 19.00 24.27
CA PRO A 366 7.82 18.96 25.49
C PRO A 366 9.33 18.81 25.28
N ASP A 367 9.73 17.98 24.30
CA ASP A 367 11.15 17.72 24.01
C ASP A 367 11.78 18.71 23.01
N LEU A 368 10.97 19.53 22.32
CA LEU A 368 11.40 20.48 21.28
C LEU A 368 10.59 21.76 21.37
N SER A 369 10.78 22.49 22.46
CA SER A 369 10.13 23.79 22.65
C SER A 369 10.62 24.83 21.65
N VAL A 370 9.79 25.84 21.35
CA VAL A 370 10.17 26.97 20.48
C VAL A 370 11.42 27.68 21.02
N ALA A 371 11.51 27.84 22.33
CA ALA A 371 12.68 28.42 22.98
C ALA A 371 13.95 27.58 22.71
N HIS A 372 13.84 26.26 22.80
CA HIS A 372 14.96 25.36 22.54
C HIS A 372 15.40 25.43 21.06
N ILE A 373 14.46 25.37 20.14
CA ILE A 373 14.75 25.47 18.68
C ILE A 373 15.39 26.82 18.35
N ARG A 374 14.91 27.91 18.97
CA ARG A 374 15.49 29.26 18.84
C ARG A 374 16.93 29.31 19.34
N ALA A 375 17.20 28.73 20.49
CA ALA A 375 18.56 28.67 21.04
C ALA A 375 19.50 27.90 20.10
N GLN A 376 19.09 26.73 19.61
CA GLN A 376 19.86 25.94 18.62
C GLN A 376 20.11 26.74 17.34
N ALA A 377 19.10 27.45 16.83
CA ALA A 377 19.25 28.26 15.63
C ALA A 377 20.24 29.41 15.82
N HIS A 378 20.21 30.07 17.00
CA HIS A 378 21.20 31.09 17.36
C HIS A 378 22.62 30.52 17.44
N GLU A 379 22.78 29.39 18.11
CA GLU A 379 24.07 28.70 18.23
C GLU A 379 24.62 28.31 16.86
N ALA A 380 23.77 27.75 16.00
CA ALA A 380 24.15 27.42 14.63
C ALA A 380 24.47 28.63 13.75
N ALA A 381 23.92 29.81 14.08
CA ALA A 381 24.17 31.05 13.35
C ALA A 381 25.52 31.70 13.72
N VAL A 382 26.05 31.47 14.93
CA VAL A 382 27.29 32.09 15.42
C VAL A 382 28.49 31.81 14.51
N PRO A 383 28.78 30.58 14.07
CA PRO A 383 29.93 30.27 13.21
C PRO A 383 29.76 30.72 11.76
N LEU A 384 28.56 31.16 11.35
CA LEU A 384 28.29 31.53 9.95
C LEU A 384 28.76 32.97 9.69
N ASN A 385 29.91 33.10 9.03
CA ASN A 385 30.50 34.41 8.63
C ASN A 385 30.33 34.58 7.11
N GLY A 386 29.83 35.75 6.67
CA GLY A 386 29.70 36.09 5.25
C GLY A 386 28.30 36.56 4.83
N LYS A 387 28.15 36.91 3.55
CA LYS A 387 26.91 37.45 2.99
C LYS A 387 25.87 36.34 2.70
N ASP A 388 26.31 35.09 2.47
CA ASP A 388 25.47 33.96 2.06
C ASP A 388 25.25 32.99 3.23
N ARG A 389 24.59 33.47 4.28
CA ARG A 389 24.25 32.64 5.46
C ARG A 389 22.90 31.99 5.25
N ILE A 390 22.86 30.67 5.29
CA ILE A 390 21.61 29.92 5.18
C ILE A 390 21.52 28.93 6.35
N ILE A 391 20.43 29.00 7.13
CA ILE A 391 20.03 27.97 8.08
C ILE A 391 18.82 27.27 7.50
N ALA A 392 18.95 25.96 7.24
CA ALA A 392 17.85 25.16 6.75
C ALA A 392 17.17 24.40 7.91
N PHE A 393 15.86 24.52 8.02
CA PHE A 393 15.06 23.73 8.95
C PHE A 393 14.44 22.57 8.20
N GLY A 394 14.79 21.35 8.56
CA GLY A 394 14.24 20.11 8.00
C GLY A 394 13.23 19.47 8.94
N CYS A 395 12.24 18.78 8.36
CA CYS A 395 11.28 18.00 9.10
C CYS A 395 11.70 16.51 9.08
N ASP A 396 11.91 15.89 10.25
CA ASP A 396 12.24 14.46 10.39
C ASP A 396 11.26 13.51 9.69
N HIS A 397 10.03 13.97 9.43
CA HIS A 397 8.99 13.20 8.75
C HIS A 397 8.93 13.44 7.23
N GLY A 398 9.59 14.45 6.74
CA GLY A 398 9.58 14.86 5.33
C GLY A 398 10.85 14.48 4.59
N CYS A 399 11.94 15.17 4.89
CA CYS A 399 13.23 14.98 4.24
C CYS A 399 14.35 14.96 5.28
N ASP A 400 15.44 14.27 4.96
CA ASP A 400 16.66 14.33 5.73
C ASP A 400 17.47 15.54 5.20
N ALA A 401 17.27 16.70 5.81
CA ALA A 401 17.92 17.93 5.38
C ALA A 401 19.44 17.95 5.66
N ALA A 402 19.95 16.94 6.36
CA ALA A 402 21.39 16.80 6.67
C ALA A 402 22.19 16.05 5.61
N LYS A 403 21.58 15.71 4.50
CA LYS A 403 22.19 15.14 3.31
C LYS A 403 21.87 16.03 2.11
#